data_7ee559669c4d1141d4a09a0ad760c83a
#
_entry.id   7ee559669c4d1141d4a09a0ad760c83a
#
_cell.length_a   1.000
_cell.length_b   1.000
_cell.length_c   1.000
_cell.angle_alpha   90.00
_cell.angle_beta   90.00
_cell.angle_gamma   90.00
#
_symmetry.space_group_name_H-M   'P 1'
#
loop_
_entity.id
_entity.type
_entity.pdbx_description
1 polymer ?
#
loop_
_entity_poly.entity_id
_entity_poly.type
_entity_poly.pdbx_seq_one_letter_code
_entity_poly.pdbx_strand_id
1 'polypeptide(L)'
;GSGYGKAVQVRAQGPSAAAALGAIGVVIRSIGTSNNRFPHTGALSYNISAPRIPAVALSNPDADALERQVASGKPVTVSMTVSARDLPQTLSANVIGEIPGTDPNAEIVLVGAHLDSWDPGTGALDDGAGVAIVMTAAKLIRETNPKPRRTIRVVLFANEEFGLSGSLTYANKIDEEFSRHAVALESDFGAGPVLQLASRVPANLLPAIQAVQEVVAPLGVEPGGNEANGGADLAPLRRLGMPLIGPQLDGTNYFDVHHTANDTLDQVDPEHIRQAAAVYAVSAYLAAQLPVSWGRNTTPTPAPN
;
A
#
# COMPACT_ATOMS: atom_id res chain seq x y z
N GLY A 1 1.82 -1.43 -14.96
CA GLY A 1 2.28 -1.81 -13.64
C GLY A 1 3.70 -1.33 -13.41
N SER A 2 3.96 -0.83 -12.23
CA SER A 2 5.28 -0.33 -11.88
C SER A 2 6.33 -1.44 -11.98
N GLY A 3 7.52 -1.12 -12.45
CA GLY A 3 8.67 -2.02 -12.40
C GLY A 3 9.12 -2.36 -10.96
N TYR A 4 8.60 -1.63 -9.97
CA TYR A 4 8.95 -1.78 -8.55
C TYR A 4 8.77 -3.22 -8.05
N GLY A 5 7.63 -3.84 -8.28
CA GLY A 5 7.37 -5.21 -7.82
C GLY A 5 8.35 -6.26 -8.36
N LYS A 6 8.97 -6.00 -9.52
CA LYS A 6 10.05 -6.84 -10.06
C LYS A 6 11.40 -6.47 -9.45
N ALA A 7 11.69 -5.18 -9.34
CA ALA A 7 12.97 -4.68 -8.84
C ALA A 7 13.16 -4.97 -7.35
N VAL A 8 12.10 -4.94 -6.55
CA VAL A 8 12.15 -5.20 -5.11
C VAL A 8 12.77 -6.54 -4.73
N GLN A 9 12.70 -7.54 -5.61
CA GLN A 9 13.31 -8.85 -5.39
C GLN A 9 14.83 -8.77 -5.24
N VAL A 10 15.49 -7.81 -5.89
CA VAL A 10 16.93 -7.55 -5.73
C VAL A 10 17.26 -7.16 -4.29
N ARG A 11 16.41 -6.36 -3.65
CA ARG A 11 16.56 -6.00 -2.24
C ARG A 11 16.15 -7.15 -1.33
N ALA A 12 14.95 -7.69 -1.55
CA ALA A 12 14.36 -8.64 -0.62
C ALA A 12 15.12 -9.97 -0.55
N GLN A 13 15.58 -10.50 -1.67
CA GLN A 13 16.18 -11.83 -1.77
C GLN A 13 17.63 -11.82 -2.28
N GLY A 14 18.06 -10.72 -2.89
CA GLY A 14 19.41 -10.59 -3.47
C GLY A 14 20.54 -10.94 -2.51
N PRO A 15 20.54 -10.47 -1.25
CA PRO A 15 21.58 -10.82 -0.28
C PRO A 15 21.70 -12.31 -0.02
N SER A 16 20.60 -13.05 0.09
CA SER A 16 20.63 -14.51 0.27
C SER A 16 21.17 -15.22 -0.98
N ALA A 17 20.76 -14.77 -2.17
CA ALA A 17 21.25 -15.33 -3.42
C ALA A 17 22.75 -15.09 -3.61
N ALA A 18 23.23 -13.90 -3.31
CA ALA A 18 24.65 -13.55 -3.38
C ALA A 18 25.48 -14.33 -2.35
N ALA A 19 24.99 -14.46 -1.11
CA ALA A 19 25.65 -15.24 -0.07
C ALA A 19 25.82 -16.72 -0.47
N ALA A 20 24.81 -17.30 -1.11
CA ALA A 20 24.89 -18.67 -1.62
C ALA A 20 25.98 -18.86 -2.70
N LEU A 21 26.40 -17.78 -3.36
CA LEU A 21 27.50 -17.76 -4.33
C LEU A 21 28.85 -17.34 -3.71
N GLY A 22 28.91 -17.19 -2.38
CA GLY A 22 30.14 -16.87 -1.66
C GLY A 22 30.42 -15.37 -1.48
N ALA A 23 29.45 -14.50 -1.76
CA ALA A 23 29.59 -13.09 -1.45
C ALA A 23 29.64 -12.86 0.07
N ILE A 24 30.43 -11.85 0.50
CA ILE A 24 30.60 -11.45 1.90
C ILE A 24 29.82 -10.16 2.25
N GLY A 25 29.22 -9.54 1.26
CA GLY A 25 28.40 -8.35 1.39
C GLY A 25 27.71 -8.01 0.07
N VAL A 26 26.65 -7.24 0.13
CA VAL A 26 25.88 -6.82 -1.05
C VAL A 26 25.67 -5.33 -1.03
N VAL A 27 25.90 -4.70 -2.16
CA VAL A 27 25.57 -3.30 -2.42
C VAL A 27 24.58 -3.27 -3.58
N ILE A 28 23.41 -2.70 -3.39
CA ILE A 28 22.42 -2.55 -4.46
C ILE A 28 22.23 -1.08 -4.83
N ARG A 29 21.79 -0.84 -6.05
CA ARG A 29 21.17 0.44 -6.43
C ARG A 29 19.84 0.58 -5.72
N SER A 30 19.50 1.75 -5.23
CA SER A 30 18.18 2.05 -4.66
C SER A 30 17.06 1.72 -5.64
N ILE A 31 15.98 1.15 -5.11
CA ILE A 31 14.77 0.84 -5.87
C ILE A 31 13.84 2.05 -5.83
N GLY A 32 14.28 3.13 -6.39
CA GLY A 32 13.58 4.40 -6.52
C GLY A 32 13.96 5.09 -7.80
N THR A 33 13.26 6.15 -8.14
CA THR A 33 13.43 6.89 -9.40
C THR A 33 14.16 8.21 -9.22
N SER A 34 14.36 8.65 -7.98
CA SER A 34 15.04 9.91 -7.65
C SER A 34 16.51 9.91 -8.04
N ASN A 35 16.98 11.09 -8.48
CA ASN A 35 18.39 11.42 -8.64
C ASN A 35 19.00 12.10 -7.41
N ASN A 36 18.29 12.15 -6.29
CA ASN A 36 18.79 12.60 -5.01
C ASN A 36 19.81 11.60 -4.43
N ARG A 37 20.68 12.08 -3.52
CA ARG A 37 21.62 11.20 -2.84
C ARG A 37 21.04 10.61 -1.54
N PHE A 38 19.73 10.34 -1.55
CA PHE A 38 19.05 9.61 -0.49
C PHE A 38 18.80 8.18 -0.95
N PRO A 39 19.40 7.19 -0.29
CA PRO A 39 19.13 5.80 -0.62
C PRO A 39 17.74 5.38 -0.14
N HIS A 40 17.14 4.51 -0.92
CA HIS A 40 15.88 3.87 -0.59
C HIS A 40 16.12 2.77 0.45
N THR A 41 15.42 2.82 1.56
CA THR A 41 15.41 1.74 2.55
C THR A 41 14.37 0.67 2.18
N GLY A 42 14.20 -0.35 2.99
CA GLY A 42 13.17 -1.36 2.85
C GLY A 42 13.58 -2.71 3.42
N ALA A 43 12.59 -3.55 3.67
CA ALA A 43 12.79 -4.87 4.23
C ALA A 43 13.58 -5.79 3.29
N LEU A 44 14.38 -6.68 3.90
CA LEU A 44 14.97 -7.82 3.22
C LEU A 44 14.66 -9.10 3.99
N SER A 45 14.57 -10.22 3.27
CA SER A 45 14.26 -11.51 3.85
C SER A 45 15.41 -12.47 3.60
N TYR A 46 16.14 -12.82 4.66
CA TYR A 46 17.21 -13.82 4.56
C TYR A 46 16.63 -15.22 4.48
N ASN A 47 17.09 -15.97 3.49
CA ASN A 47 16.85 -17.42 3.45
C ASN A 47 17.54 -18.07 4.66
N ILE A 48 16.81 -18.90 5.40
CA ILE A 48 17.34 -19.61 6.57
C ILE A 48 18.57 -20.48 6.25
N SER A 49 18.71 -20.91 5.01
CA SER A 49 19.83 -21.76 4.55
C SER A 49 21.04 -20.96 4.05
N ALA A 50 20.95 -19.62 3.99
CA ALA A 50 22.03 -18.77 3.52
C ALA A 50 22.65 -17.96 4.68
N PRO A 51 23.98 -17.70 4.66
CA PRO A 51 24.59 -16.80 5.62
C PRO A 51 23.96 -15.40 5.54
N ARG A 52 23.74 -14.77 6.69
CA ARG A 52 23.33 -13.38 6.77
C ARG A 52 24.55 -12.48 6.55
N ILE A 53 24.67 -11.93 5.36
CA ILE A 53 25.75 -11.00 4.97
C ILE A 53 25.27 -9.56 5.03
N PRO A 54 26.15 -8.56 5.30
CA PRO A 54 25.81 -7.15 5.24
C PRO A 54 25.22 -6.77 3.87
N ALA A 55 24.14 -6.01 3.88
CA ALA A 55 23.49 -5.52 2.67
C ALA A 55 23.11 -4.05 2.83
N VAL A 56 23.44 -3.23 1.84
CA VAL A 56 23.14 -1.79 1.82
C VAL A 56 22.66 -1.36 0.45
N ALA A 57 21.86 -0.28 0.41
CA ALA A 57 21.49 0.39 -0.81
C ALA A 57 22.27 1.70 -0.96
N LEU A 58 22.72 1.98 -2.18
CA LEU A 58 23.27 3.29 -2.56
C LEU A 58 22.18 4.12 -3.23
N SER A 59 22.28 5.43 -3.12
CA SER A 59 21.50 6.32 -3.98
C SER A 59 21.77 6.06 -5.45
N ASN A 60 20.86 6.44 -6.35
CA ASN A 60 21.06 6.23 -7.79
C ASN A 60 22.34 6.90 -8.31
N PRO A 61 22.66 8.19 -7.97
CA PRO A 61 23.91 8.82 -8.40
C PRO A 61 25.17 8.12 -7.87
N ASP A 62 25.14 7.61 -6.62
CA ASP A 62 26.29 6.91 -6.04
C ASP A 62 26.47 5.52 -6.66
N ALA A 63 25.38 4.83 -6.96
CA ALA A 63 25.40 3.56 -7.69
C ALA A 63 25.97 3.75 -9.11
N ASP A 64 25.59 4.82 -9.82
CA ASP A 64 26.17 5.17 -11.13
C ASP A 64 27.68 5.43 -11.03
N ALA A 65 28.12 6.12 -9.95
CA ALA A 65 29.54 6.37 -9.73
C ALA A 65 30.31 5.06 -9.48
N LEU A 66 29.76 4.16 -8.68
CA LEU A 66 30.36 2.84 -8.43
C LEU A 66 30.41 1.99 -9.70
N GLU A 67 29.33 1.99 -10.49
CA GLU A 67 29.28 1.27 -11.77
C GLU A 67 30.38 1.73 -12.75
N ARG A 68 30.58 3.05 -12.88
CA ARG A 68 31.67 3.61 -13.69
C ARG A 68 33.05 3.17 -13.20
N GLN A 69 33.26 3.11 -11.88
CA GLN A 69 34.53 2.62 -11.32
C GLN A 69 34.76 1.15 -11.65
N VAL A 70 33.74 0.31 -11.45
CA VAL A 70 33.83 -1.13 -11.81
C VAL A 70 34.09 -1.32 -13.31
N ALA A 71 33.38 -0.57 -14.15
CA ALA A 71 33.54 -0.63 -15.61
C ALA A 71 34.94 -0.19 -16.08
N SER A 72 35.71 0.54 -15.27
CA SER A 72 37.11 0.91 -15.59
C SER A 72 38.06 -0.27 -15.60
N GLY A 73 37.65 -1.44 -15.13
CA GLY A 73 38.48 -2.64 -15.03
C GLY A 73 39.53 -2.61 -13.91
N LYS A 74 39.58 -1.55 -13.12
CA LYS A 74 40.46 -1.45 -11.95
C LYS A 74 39.82 -2.14 -10.74
N PRO A 75 40.62 -2.74 -9.85
CA PRO A 75 40.09 -3.28 -8.60
C PRO A 75 39.35 -2.18 -7.79
N VAL A 76 38.14 -2.48 -7.37
CA VAL A 76 37.35 -1.61 -6.51
C VAL A 76 37.19 -2.28 -5.16
N THR A 77 37.60 -1.59 -4.10
CA THR A 77 37.43 -2.04 -2.72
C THR A 77 36.39 -1.19 -2.03
N VAL A 78 35.43 -1.85 -1.38
CA VAL A 78 34.36 -1.20 -0.60
C VAL A 78 34.56 -1.56 0.87
N SER A 79 34.47 -0.59 1.76
CA SER A 79 34.38 -0.81 3.19
C SER A 79 32.93 -0.58 3.62
N MET A 80 32.36 -1.53 4.37
CA MET A 80 30.98 -1.49 4.78
C MET A 80 30.89 -1.77 6.30
N THR A 81 30.18 -0.90 7.02
CA THR A 81 29.86 -1.11 8.43
C THR A 81 28.35 -1.09 8.59
N VAL A 82 27.78 -2.21 9.05
CA VAL A 82 26.34 -2.34 9.29
C VAL A 82 26.16 -2.70 10.77
N SER A 83 25.47 -1.84 11.51
CA SER A 83 25.15 -2.05 12.92
C SER A 83 23.69 -2.46 13.16
N ALA A 84 22.94 -2.72 12.08
CA ALA A 84 21.55 -3.16 12.15
C ALA A 84 21.44 -4.49 12.92
N ARG A 85 20.43 -4.59 13.74
CA ARG A 85 20.12 -5.80 14.53
C ARG A 85 18.62 -5.97 14.69
N ASP A 86 18.17 -7.20 14.75
CA ASP A 86 16.79 -7.50 15.12
C ASP A 86 16.59 -7.16 16.61
N LEU A 87 15.54 -6.43 16.92
CA LEU A 87 15.09 -6.16 18.27
C LEU A 87 14.00 -7.16 18.67
N PRO A 88 13.75 -7.36 19.98
CA PRO A 88 12.63 -8.18 20.43
C PRO A 88 11.30 -7.68 19.86
N GLN A 89 10.40 -8.60 19.60
CA GLN A 89 9.03 -8.24 19.20
C GLN A 89 8.37 -7.39 20.28
N THR A 90 7.59 -6.40 19.85
CA THR A 90 6.79 -5.56 20.72
C THR A 90 5.33 -5.60 20.30
N LEU A 91 4.43 -5.22 21.22
CA LEU A 91 3.01 -5.14 20.92
C LEU A 91 2.69 -3.85 20.17
N SER A 92 1.86 -3.96 19.16
CA SER A 92 1.23 -2.85 18.45
C SER A 92 -0.26 -3.13 18.29
N ALA A 93 -1.01 -2.21 17.69
CA ALA A 93 -2.44 -2.35 17.49
C ALA A 93 -2.89 -1.64 16.22
N ASN A 94 -3.82 -2.27 15.50
CA ASN A 94 -4.63 -1.56 14.51
C ASN A 94 -5.57 -0.60 15.22
N VAL A 95 -5.83 0.56 14.61
CA VAL A 95 -6.86 1.50 15.08
C VAL A 95 -8.11 1.32 14.22
N ILE A 96 -9.25 1.07 14.87
CA ILE A 96 -10.50 0.80 14.17
C ILE A 96 -11.55 1.81 14.61
N GLY A 97 -12.19 2.44 13.62
CA GLY A 97 -13.33 3.33 13.83
C GLY A 97 -14.49 2.95 12.92
N GLU A 98 -15.72 3.14 13.39
CA GLU A 98 -16.91 2.80 12.61
C GLU A 98 -17.90 3.96 12.51
N ILE A 99 -18.53 4.06 11.34
CA ILE A 99 -19.77 4.81 11.13
C ILE A 99 -20.86 3.73 11.04
N PRO A 100 -21.70 3.59 12.09
CA PRO A 100 -22.74 2.58 12.09
C PRO A 100 -23.72 2.78 10.93
N GLY A 101 -24.04 1.70 10.25
CA GLY A 101 -25.08 1.67 9.23
C GLY A 101 -26.48 1.73 9.84
N THR A 102 -27.46 2.11 9.04
CA THR A 102 -28.87 2.14 9.46
C THR A 102 -29.51 0.75 9.47
N ASP A 103 -28.89 -0.21 8.77
CA ASP A 103 -29.32 -1.62 8.76
C ASP A 103 -28.32 -2.46 9.58
N PRO A 104 -28.68 -2.90 10.80
CA PRO A 104 -27.77 -3.66 11.66
C PRO A 104 -27.41 -5.05 11.11
N ASN A 105 -28.19 -5.56 10.14
CA ASN A 105 -27.94 -6.83 9.47
C ASN A 105 -27.15 -6.68 8.17
N ALA A 106 -26.90 -5.43 7.74
CA ALA A 106 -26.11 -5.19 6.54
C ALA A 106 -24.63 -5.49 6.75
N GLU A 107 -23.96 -5.67 5.63
CA GLU A 107 -22.51 -5.94 5.58
C GLU A 107 -21.69 -4.70 5.96
N ILE A 108 -20.38 -4.86 6.03
CA ILE A 108 -19.40 -3.80 6.37
C ILE A 108 -18.64 -3.42 5.10
N VAL A 109 -18.51 -2.12 4.84
CA VAL A 109 -17.55 -1.56 3.88
C VAL A 109 -16.28 -1.17 4.64
N LEU A 110 -15.14 -1.75 4.25
CA LEU A 110 -13.86 -1.47 4.88
C LEU A 110 -13.10 -0.40 4.09
N VAL A 111 -12.51 0.55 4.80
CA VAL A 111 -11.60 1.56 4.23
C VAL A 111 -10.32 1.56 5.04
N GLY A 112 -9.16 1.33 4.40
CA GLY A 112 -7.89 1.11 5.07
C GLY A 112 -6.79 2.08 4.66
N ALA A 113 -5.80 2.19 5.54
CA ALA A 113 -4.49 2.83 5.37
C ALA A 113 -3.56 2.26 6.45
N HIS A 114 -2.22 2.47 6.36
CA HIS A 114 -1.34 2.01 7.44
C HIS A 114 -0.74 3.14 8.29
N LEU A 115 -0.30 2.80 9.50
CA LEU A 115 0.15 3.77 10.52
C LEU A 115 1.66 3.90 10.63
N ASP A 116 2.38 2.87 10.26
CA ASP A 116 3.84 2.84 10.36
C ASP A 116 4.49 3.41 9.10
N SER A 117 5.77 3.69 9.21
CA SER A 117 6.59 4.22 8.12
C SER A 117 8.05 3.88 8.35
N TRP A 118 8.90 4.06 7.33
CA TRP A 118 10.34 3.92 7.47
C TRP A 118 10.99 5.13 8.14
N ASP A 119 11.88 4.88 9.09
CA ASP A 119 12.55 5.88 9.95
C ASP A 119 13.30 7.02 9.23
N PRO A 120 13.83 6.90 7.99
CA PRO A 120 14.56 8.01 7.37
C PRO A 120 13.74 9.26 7.11
N GLY A 121 12.45 9.12 6.78
CA GLY A 121 11.50 10.22 6.57
C GLY A 121 10.49 10.33 7.70
N THR A 122 9.44 11.11 7.47
CA THR A 122 8.32 11.27 8.42
C THR A 122 7.10 10.42 8.04
N GLY A 123 7.17 9.68 6.92
CA GLY A 123 6.05 8.87 6.44
C GLY A 123 4.86 9.73 5.98
N ALA A 124 5.12 10.86 5.33
CA ALA A 124 4.04 11.76 4.95
C ALA A 124 3.26 11.27 3.74
N LEU A 125 3.95 10.65 2.76
CA LEU A 125 3.33 10.03 1.59
C LEU A 125 3.04 8.56 1.82
N ASP A 126 3.85 7.90 2.64
CA ASP A 126 3.84 6.48 2.90
C ASP A 126 3.81 6.21 4.44
N ASP A 127 2.62 6.20 5.12
CA ASP A 127 1.29 6.37 4.54
C ASP A 127 0.46 7.43 5.31
N GLY A 128 1.08 8.49 5.80
CA GLY A 128 0.37 9.61 6.47
C GLY A 128 -0.72 10.23 5.59
N ALA A 129 -0.47 10.32 4.28
CA ALA A 129 -1.45 10.80 3.30
C ALA A 129 -2.67 9.87 3.23
N GLY A 130 -2.46 8.55 3.15
CA GLY A 130 -3.56 7.59 3.16
C GLY A 130 -4.38 7.66 4.44
N VAL A 131 -3.72 7.73 5.60
CA VAL A 131 -4.41 7.95 6.89
C VAL A 131 -5.28 9.21 6.85
N ALA A 132 -4.74 10.33 6.35
CA ALA A 132 -5.49 11.59 6.24
C ALA A 132 -6.69 11.47 5.28
N ILE A 133 -6.51 10.81 4.14
CA ILE A 133 -7.55 10.56 3.13
C ILE A 133 -8.69 9.76 3.74
N VAL A 134 -8.40 8.59 4.34
CA VAL A 134 -9.47 7.71 4.85
C VAL A 134 -10.19 8.27 6.06
N MET A 135 -9.47 8.96 6.96
CA MET A 135 -10.09 9.64 8.10
C MET A 135 -10.97 10.81 7.67
N THR A 136 -10.52 11.60 6.67
CA THR A 136 -11.31 12.70 6.10
C THR A 136 -12.54 12.17 5.37
N ALA A 137 -12.40 11.10 4.60
CA ALA A 137 -13.52 10.43 3.95
C ALA A 137 -14.56 9.98 4.98
N ALA A 138 -14.14 9.36 6.07
CA ALA A 138 -15.03 8.96 7.15
C ALA A 138 -15.76 10.15 7.81
N LYS A 139 -15.02 11.25 8.04
CA LYS A 139 -15.64 12.49 8.55
C LYS A 139 -16.72 13.01 7.61
N LEU A 140 -16.44 13.12 6.32
CA LEU A 140 -17.40 13.56 5.31
C LEU A 140 -18.65 12.67 5.29
N ILE A 141 -18.46 11.34 5.28
CA ILE A 141 -19.58 10.38 5.29
C ILE A 141 -20.42 10.52 6.55
N ARG A 142 -19.79 10.71 7.72
CA ARG A 142 -20.53 10.91 8.98
C ARG A 142 -21.46 12.11 8.94
N GLU A 143 -21.12 13.13 8.16
CA GLU A 143 -21.87 14.37 8.03
C GLU A 143 -22.95 14.29 6.93
N THR A 144 -22.99 13.24 6.08
CA THR A 144 -23.97 13.08 5.00
C THR A 144 -25.36 12.71 5.51
N ASN A 145 -26.36 12.96 4.68
CA ASN A 145 -27.75 12.53 4.87
C ASN A 145 -28.34 12.12 3.51
N PRO A 146 -28.91 10.92 3.37
CA PRO A 146 -29.14 9.92 4.43
C PRO A 146 -27.86 9.26 4.94
N LYS A 147 -27.93 8.68 6.14
CA LYS A 147 -26.84 7.87 6.70
C LYS A 147 -26.59 6.62 5.86
N PRO A 148 -25.38 6.07 5.83
CA PRO A 148 -25.07 4.87 5.07
C PRO A 148 -25.94 3.68 5.56
N ARG A 149 -26.36 2.83 4.63
CA ARG A 149 -27.12 1.63 4.98
C ARG A 149 -26.23 0.59 5.66
N ARG A 150 -25.04 0.34 5.09
CA ARG A 150 -24.00 -0.54 5.67
C ARG A 150 -23.11 0.25 6.63
N THR A 151 -22.57 -0.44 7.62
CA THR A 151 -21.50 0.11 8.45
C THR A 151 -20.26 0.37 7.58
N ILE A 152 -19.64 1.53 7.76
CA ILE A 152 -18.34 1.83 7.16
C ILE A 152 -17.31 1.73 8.28
N ARG A 153 -16.36 0.83 8.12
CA ARG A 153 -15.26 0.57 9.06
C ARG A 153 -13.97 1.12 8.49
N VAL A 154 -13.37 2.07 9.19
CA VAL A 154 -12.00 2.52 8.93
C VAL A 154 -11.06 1.65 9.75
N VAL A 155 -10.02 1.14 9.11
CA VAL A 155 -8.94 0.39 9.76
C VAL A 155 -7.63 1.05 9.40
N LEU A 156 -6.90 1.54 10.42
CA LEU A 156 -5.54 1.98 10.26
C LEU A 156 -4.64 0.83 10.72
N PHE A 157 -3.98 0.20 9.76
CA PHE A 157 -3.20 -1.01 9.97
C PHE A 157 -1.85 -0.69 10.60
N ALA A 158 -1.38 -1.56 11.48
CA ALA A 158 -0.07 -1.46 12.07
C ALA A 158 0.91 -2.40 11.38
N ASN A 159 2.17 -1.97 11.23
CA ASN A 159 3.29 -2.79 10.79
C ASN A 159 3.08 -3.35 9.36
N GLU A 160 2.67 -2.50 8.44
CA GLU A 160 2.62 -2.82 7.01
C GLU A 160 4.04 -3.10 6.51
N GLU A 161 4.95 -2.16 6.75
CA GLU A 161 6.32 -2.07 6.23
C GLU A 161 7.22 -3.26 6.62
N PHE A 162 6.94 -3.89 7.75
CA PHE A 162 7.71 -5.00 8.29
C PHE A 162 6.94 -6.34 8.30
N GLY A 163 6.06 -6.53 7.32
CA GLY A 163 5.47 -7.83 7.02
C GLY A 163 3.99 -7.97 7.33
N LEU A 164 3.22 -6.89 7.29
CA LEU A 164 1.76 -6.91 7.27
C LEU A 164 1.12 -7.51 8.53
N SER A 165 1.78 -7.44 9.70
CA SER A 165 1.28 -8.16 10.88
C SER A 165 -0.09 -7.65 11.36
N GLY A 166 -0.37 -6.34 11.15
CA GLY A 166 -1.65 -5.74 11.45
C GLY A 166 -2.79 -6.30 10.59
N SER A 167 -2.60 -6.29 9.27
CA SER A 167 -3.60 -6.78 8.33
C SER A 167 -3.77 -8.30 8.36
N LEU A 168 -2.68 -9.06 8.55
CA LEU A 168 -2.74 -10.50 8.77
C LEU A 168 -3.52 -10.84 10.04
N THR A 169 -3.27 -10.11 11.13
CA THR A 169 -4.00 -10.30 12.38
C THR A 169 -5.48 -9.94 12.22
N TYR A 170 -5.77 -8.85 11.49
CA TYR A 170 -7.13 -8.47 11.17
C TYR A 170 -7.83 -9.59 10.39
N ALA A 171 -7.24 -10.03 9.28
CA ALA A 171 -7.80 -11.09 8.44
C ALA A 171 -8.05 -12.39 9.22
N ASN A 172 -7.14 -12.77 10.12
CA ASN A 172 -7.29 -13.99 10.93
C ASN A 172 -8.33 -13.86 12.04
N LYS A 173 -8.56 -12.66 12.57
CA LYS A 173 -9.54 -12.44 13.65
C LYS A 173 -10.98 -12.25 13.15
N ILE A 174 -11.16 -11.93 11.89
CA ILE A 174 -12.49 -11.69 11.33
C ILE A 174 -13.14 -12.95 10.73
N ASP A 175 -12.60 -14.14 10.96
CA ASP A 175 -13.13 -15.39 10.38
C ASP A 175 -14.65 -15.50 10.49
N GLU A 176 -15.23 -15.19 11.65
CA GLU A 176 -16.68 -15.18 11.85
C GLU A 176 -17.38 -13.97 11.22
N GLU A 177 -16.70 -12.84 11.11
CA GLU A 177 -17.19 -11.59 10.53
C GLU A 177 -16.85 -11.43 9.04
N PHE A 178 -15.98 -12.26 8.47
CA PHE A 178 -15.55 -12.11 7.08
C PHE A 178 -16.73 -12.12 6.11
N SER A 179 -17.72 -12.99 6.38
CA SER A 179 -18.96 -13.03 5.61
C SER A 179 -19.74 -11.71 5.62
N ARG A 180 -19.57 -10.91 6.66
CA ARG A 180 -20.20 -9.59 6.82
C ARG A 180 -19.46 -8.46 6.10
N HIS A 181 -18.23 -8.66 5.64
CA HIS A 181 -17.53 -7.63 4.85
C HIS A 181 -18.04 -7.64 3.41
N ALA A 182 -18.49 -6.51 2.94
CA ALA A 182 -19.01 -6.31 1.58
C ALA A 182 -17.88 -6.14 0.57
N VAL A 183 -17.13 -5.07 0.74
CA VAL A 183 -16.09 -4.61 -0.17
C VAL A 183 -15.05 -3.81 0.62
N ALA A 184 -13.82 -3.75 0.12
CA ALA A 184 -12.74 -3.01 0.76
C ALA A 184 -12.07 -2.02 -0.20
N LEU A 185 -11.57 -0.92 0.37
CA LEU A 185 -10.77 0.12 -0.26
C LEU A 185 -9.54 0.36 0.62
N GLU A 186 -8.39 0.69 0.02
CA GLU A 186 -7.17 1.08 0.73
C GLU A 186 -6.53 2.26 0.03
N SER A 187 -5.97 3.19 0.81
CA SER A 187 -5.16 4.30 0.34
C SER A 187 -3.74 4.09 0.85
N ASP A 188 -2.86 3.66 -0.05
CA ASP A 188 -1.46 3.36 0.19
C ASP A 188 -0.69 3.44 -1.14
N PHE A 189 -0.63 4.65 -1.72
CA PHE A 189 0.15 4.91 -2.93
C PHE A 189 0.48 6.40 -3.08
N GLY A 190 0.90 7.03 -1.99
CA GLY A 190 1.34 8.41 -1.98
C GLY A 190 0.22 9.44 -1.84
N ALA A 191 0.51 10.69 -2.22
CA ALA A 191 -0.31 11.86 -1.96
C ALA A 191 -0.85 12.55 -3.22
N GLY A 192 -0.80 11.90 -4.38
CA GLY A 192 -1.34 12.43 -5.64
C GLY A 192 -2.87 12.39 -5.70
N PRO A 193 -3.48 13.04 -6.70
CA PRO A 193 -4.91 12.94 -6.93
C PRO A 193 -5.29 11.53 -7.42
N VAL A 194 -6.52 11.13 -7.20
CA VAL A 194 -7.06 9.91 -7.81
C VAL A 194 -7.31 10.16 -9.29
N LEU A 195 -6.64 9.39 -10.15
CA LEU A 195 -6.78 9.47 -11.60
C LEU A 195 -7.80 8.50 -12.17
N GLN A 196 -7.91 7.30 -11.58
CA GLN A 196 -8.80 6.26 -12.04
C GLN A 196 -9.49 5.56 -10.88
N LEU A 197 -10.71 5.05 -11.12
CA LEU A 197 -11.40 4.14 -10.21
C LEU A 197 -11.45 2.75 -10.84
N ALA A 198 -10.58 1.87 -10.42
CA ALA A 198 -10.60 0.45 -10.76
C ALA A 198 -11.40 -0.36 -9.74
N SER A 199 -11.63 -1.62 -10.05
CA SER A 199 -12.29 -2.56 -9.13
C SER A 199 -11.71 -3.97 -9.25
N ARG A 200 -12.10 -4.83 -8.33
CA ARG A 200 -11.99 -6.29 -8.43
C ARG A 200 -13.23 -6.88 -7.80
N VAL A 201 -14.23 -7.10 -8.62
CA VAL A 201 -15.55 -7.58 -8.19
C VAL A 201 -16.03 -8.70 -9.11
N PRO A 202 -16.98 -9.54 -8.69
CA PRO A 202 -17.69 -10.45 -9.57
C PRO A 202 -18.30 -9.72 -10.77
N ALA A 203 -18.31 -10.35 -11.94
CA ALA A 203 -18.73 -9.71 -13.20
C ALA A 203 -20.14 -9.11 -13.17
N ASN A 204 -21.05 -9.73 -12.42
CA ASN A 204 -22.42 -9.23 -12.25
C ASN A 204 -22.51 -7.91 -11.45
N LEU A 205 -21.43 -7.48 -10.81
CA LEU A 205 -21.35 -6.21 -10.07
C LEU A 205 -20.70 -5.07 -10.89
N LEU A 206 -20.21 -5.33 -12.08
CA LEU A 206 -19.64 -4.29 -12.94
C LEU A 206 -20.59 -3.11 -13.20
N PRO A 207 -21.92 -3.30 -13.37
CA PRO A 207 -22.84 -2.16 -13.49
C PRO A 207 -22.91 -1.30 -12.21
N ALA A 208 -22.75 -1.90 -11.03
CA ALA A 208 -22.68 -1.15 -9.77
C ALA A 208 -21.39 -0.33 -9.66
N ILE A 209 -20.25 -0.88 -10.12
CA ILE A 209 -18.99 -0.16 -10.20
C ILE A 209 -19.09 0.99 -11.22
N GLN A 210 -19.67 0.74 -12.38
CA GLN A 210 -19.89 1.81 -13.36
C GLN A 210 -20.71 2.97 -12.80
N ALA A 211 -21.74 2.70 -12.02
CA ALA A 211 -22.51 3.75 -11.35
C ALA A 211 -21.64 4.56 -10.36
N VAL A 212 -20.71 3.93 -9.66
CA VAL A 212 -19.75 4.65 -8.79
C VAL A 212 -18.79 5.49 -9.63
N GLN A 213 -18.25 4.95 -10.72
CA GLN A 213 -17.35 5.65 -11.64
C GLN A 213 -18.01 6.91 -12.23
N GLU A 214 -19.26 6.82 -12.64
CA GLU A 214 -20.03 7.95 -13.17
C GLU A 214 -20.20 9.07 -12.13
N VAL A 215 -20.39 8.74 -10.85
CA VAL A 215 -20.55 9.74 -9.78
C VAL A 215 -19.23 10.42 -9.43
N VAL A 216 -18.09 9.73 -9.51
CA VAL A 216 -16.77 10.33 -9.23
C VAL A 216 -16.16 11.02 -10.45
N ALA A 217 -16.67 10.82 -11.67
CA ALA A 217 -16.14 11.43 -12.88
C ALA A 217 -16.01 12.96 -12.84
N PRO A 218 -16.96 13.73 -12.22
CA PRO A 218 -16.81 15.18 -12.08
C PRO A 218 -15.62 15.61 -11.20
N LEU A 219 -15.04 14.69 -10.44
CA LEU A 219 -13.81 14.92 -9.66
C LEU A 219 -12.53 14.69 -10.47
N GLY A 220 -12.64 14.47 -11.79
CA GLY A 220 -11.52 14.20 -12.68
C GLY A 220 -11.05 12.75 -12.68
N VAL A 221 -11.88 11.82 -12.23
CA VAL A 221 -11.56 10.40 -12.10
C VAL A 221 -12.06 9.63 -13.32
N GLU A 222 -11.15 8.98 -14.04
CA GLU A 222 -11.47 8.15 -15.18
C GLU A 222 -11.93 6.73 -14.75
N PRO A 223 -12.78 6.07 -15.56
CA PRO A 223 -13.11 4.67 -15.34
C PRO A 223 -11.86 3.78 -15.45
N GLY A 224 -11.63 2.92 -14.45
CA GLY A 224 -10.61 1.87 -14.48
C GLY A 224 -11.19 0.49 -14.80
N GLY A 225 -10.32 -0.51 -14.94
CA GLY A 225 -10.71 -1.90 -15.18
C GLY A 225 -11.12 -2.66 -13.92
N ASN A 226 -11.22 -4.00 -14.05
CA ASN A 226 -11.62 -4.89 -12.94
C ASN A 226 -10.47 -5.76 -12.40
N GLU A 227 -9.26 -5.21 -12.41
CA GLU A 227 -8.02 -5.88 -11.97
C GLU A 227 -7.35 -5.17 -10.79
N ALA A 228 -8.09 -4.37 -10.02
CA ALA A 228 -7.57 -3.65 -8.87
C ALA A 228 -6.80 -4.58 -7.92
N ASN A 229 -5.67 -4.10 -7.41
CA ASN A 229 -4.84 -4.83 -6.46
C ASN A 229 -5.27 -4.61 -5.01
N GLY A 230 -5.73 -3.41 -4.70
CA GLY A 230 -6.32 -3.02 -3.42
C GLY A 230 -5.33 -2.60 -2.35
N GLY A 231 -4.03 -2.53 -2.67
CA GLY A 231 -3.00 -2.22 -1.67
C GLY A 231 -2.44 -3.45 -0.96
N ALA A 232 -1.45 -3.23 -0.10
CA ALA A 232 -0.70 -4.29 0.56
C ALA A 232 -1.49 -4.89 1.74
N ASP A 233 -2.12 -4.06 2.56
CA ASP A 233 -2.88 -4.51 3.72
C ASP A 233 -4.18 -5.24 3.35
N LEU A 234 -4.74 -4.99 2.18
CA LEU A 234 -5.88 -5.77 1.68
C LEU A 234 -5.47 -7.10 1.03
N ALA A 235 -4.18 -7.37 0.83
CA ALA A 235 -3.74 -8.62 0.20
C ALA A 235 -4.19 -9.89 0.95
N PRO A 236 -4.17 -9.97 2.30
CA PRO A 236 -4.74 -11.11 3.01
C PRO A 236 -6.24 -11.31 2.73
N LEU A 237 -7.03 -10.23 2.77
CA LEU A 237 -8.46 -10.27 2.52
C LEU A 237 -8.79 -10.61 1.06
N ARG A 238 -8.02 -10.06 0.12
CA ARG A 238 -8.14 -10.37 -1.30
C ARG A 238 -7.93 -11.86 -1.58
N ARG A 239 -6.98 -12.51 -0.91
CA ARG A 239 -6.77 -13.97 -1.02
C ARG A 239 -7.98 -14.77 -0.57
N LEU A 240 -8.77 -14.23 0.35
CA LEU A 240 -10.04 -14.81 0.79
C LEU A 240 -11.23 -14.47 -0.15
N GLY A 241 -10.97 -13.76 -1.25
CA GLY A 241 -11.99 -13.39 -2.23
C GLY A 241 -12.70 -12.07 -1.95
N MET A 242 -12.19 -11.21 -1.07
CA MET A 242 -12.78 -9.89 -0.82
C MET A 242 -12.92 -9.09 -2.11
N PRO A 243 -14.14 -8.58 -2.43
CA PRO A 243 -14.29 -7.58 -3.48
C PRO A 243 -13.57 -6.29 -3.14
N LEU A 244 -13.02 -5.61 -4.16
CA LEU A 244 -12.26 -4.39 -3.98
C LEU A 244 -12.79 -3.27 -4.89
N ILE A 245 -12.81 -2.06 -4.36
CA ILE A 245 -12.83 -0.81 -5.13
C ILE A 245 -11.46 -0.18 -4.93
N GLY A 246 -10.79 0.17 -6.03
CA GLY A 246 -9.42 0.65 -6.03
C GLY A 246 -9.30 2.03 -6.67
N PRO A 247 -9.48 3.11 -5.91
CA PRO A 247 -9.07 4.43 -6.38
C PRO A 247 -7.56 4.43 -6.61
N GLN A 248 -7.13 4.79 -7.82
CA GLN A 248 -5.73 4.78 -8.22
C GLN A 248 -5.18 6.20 -8.15
N LEU A 249 -4.35 6.47 -7.17
CA LEU A 249 -3.69 7.75 -7.01
C LEU A 249 -2.59 7.93 -8.08
N ASP A 250 -2.28 9.19 -8.39
CA ASP A 250 -1.11 9.53 -9.20
C ASP A 250 0.17 9.26 -8.41
N GLY A 251 0.85 8.20 -8.77
CA GLY A 251 2.14 7.80 -8.18
C GLY A 251 3.35 8.28 -8.97
N THR A 252 3.21 9.30 -9.84
CA THR A 252 4.31 9.75 -10.72
C THR A 252 5.56 10.09 -9.91
N ASN A 253 5.42 10.76 -8.78
CA ASN A 253 6.52 11.17 -7.91
C ASN A 253 6.69 10.26 -6.68
N TYR A 254 5.85 9.23 -6.53
CA TYR A 254 5.86 8.38 -5.34
C TYR A 254 7.22 7.72 -5.11
N PHE A 255 7.76 7.06 -6.13
CA PHE A 255 9.05 6.38 -6.04
C PHE A 255 10.28 7.30 -6.03
N ASP A 256 10.09 8.61 -6.12
CA ASP A 256 11.16 9.59 -5.90
C ASP A 256 11.43 9.81 -4.41
N VAL A 257 10.42 9.61 -3.57
CA VAL A 257 10.48 9.91 -2.13
C VAL A 257 10.18 8.72 -1.22
N HIS A 258 9.36 7.78 -1.70
CA HIS A 258 8.98 6.55 -1.00
C HIS A 258 10.18 5.85 -0.37
N HIS A 259 10.11 5.52 0.92
CA HIS A 259 11.17 4.89 1.71
C HIS A 259 12.49 5.69 1.77
N THR A 260 12.44 7.00 1.67
CA THR A 260 13.62 7.87 1.76
C THR A 260 13.45 8.97 2.80
N ALA A 261 14.55 9.68 3.10
CA ALA A 261 14.52 10.85 3.97
C ALA A 261 13.68 12.03 3.42
N ASN A 262 13.27 11.97 2.15
CA ASN A 262 12.42 12.99 1.51
C ASN A 262 10.92 12.71 1.65
N ASP A 263 10.52 11.63 2.28
CA ASP A 263 9.12 11.39 2.58
C ASP A 263 8.67 12.29 3.72
N THR A 264 8.33 13.52 3.37
CA THR A 264 8.05 14.63 4.30
C THR A 264 6.84 15.44 3.85
N LEU A 265 6.23 16.16 4.79
CA LEU A 265 4.96 16.86 4.58
C LEU A 265 5.00 17.93 3.48
N ASP A 266 6.15 18.52 3.20
CA ASP A 266 6.33 19.50 2.11
C ASP A 266 6.18 18.90 0.70
N GLN A 267 6.17 17.57 0.58
CA GLN A 267 5.88 16.85 -0.67
C GLN A 267 4.38 16.63 -0.90
N VAL A 268 3.52 16.97 0.06
CA VAL A 268 2.08 16.73 0.01
C VAL A 268 1.34 17.99 -0.47
N ASP A 269 0.60 17.86 -1.57
CA ASP A 269 -0.31 18.91 -2.03
C ASP A 269 -1.69 18.76 -1.34
N PRO A 270 -2.13 19.74 -0.54
CA PRO A 270 -3.43 19.67 0.14
C PRO A 270 -4.65 19.55 -0.80
N GLU A 271 -4.55 20.06 -2.03
CA GLU A 271 -5.66 19.96 -3.01
C GLU A 271 -5.80 18.52 -3.50
N HIS A 272 -4.68 17.81 -3.71
CA HIS A 272 -4.70 16.40 -4.08
C HIS A 272 -5.33 15.55 -2.96
N ILE A 273 -4.97 15.80 -1.70
CA ILE A 273 -5.57 15.11 -0.56
C ILE A 273 -7.07 15.38 -0.45
N ARG A 274 -7.52 16.62 -0.71
CA ARG A 274 -8.96 16.94 -0.71
C ARG A 274 -9.72 16.19 -1.79
N GLN A 275 -9.17 16.15 -3.01
CA GLN A 275 -9.76 15.40 -4.13
C GLN A 275 -9.81 13.91 -3.82
N ALA A 276 -8.71 13.33 -3.36
CA ALA A 276 -8.65 11.91 -3.00
C ALA A 276 -9.64 11.56 -1.87
N ALA A 277 -9.69 12.36 -0.81
CA ALA A 277 -10.64 12.15 0.28
C ALA A 277 -12.10 12.21 -0.18
N ALA A 278 -12.42 13.11 -1.13
CA ALA A 278 -13.76 13.18 -1.72
C ALA A 278 -14.07 11.91 -2.54
N VAL A 279 -13.13 11.42 -3.33
CA VAL A 279 -13.30 10.18 -4.13
C VAL A 279 -13.49 8.97 -3.21
N TYR A 280 -12.67 8.83 -2.16
CA TYR A 280 -12.82 7.75 -1.18
C TYR A 280 -14.15 7.83 -0.43
N ALA A 281 -14.57 9.05 -0.04
CA ALA A 281 -15.86 9.26 0.63
C ALA A 281 -17.03 8.85 -0.26
N VAL A 282 -17.06 9.30 -1.51
CA VAL A 282 -18.12 8.97 -2.47
C VAL A 282 -18.14 7.46 -2.74
N SER A 283 -16.97 6.87 -3.01
CA SER A 283 -16.85 5.44 -3.33
C SER A 283 -17.31 4.55 -2.17
N ALA A 284 -16.86 4.82 -0.95
CA ALA A 284 -17.24 4.07 0.24
C ALA A 284 -18.72 4.27 0.59
N TYR A 285 -19.23 5.50 0.49
CA TYR A 285 -20.63 5.80 0.75
C TYR A 285 -21.55 5.10 -0.24
N LEU A 286 -21.28 5.17 -1.53
CA LEU A 286 -22.07 4.47 -2.54
C LEU A 286 -21.99 2.95 -2.37
N ALA A 287 -20.81 2.41 -2.09
CA ALA A 287 -20.66 0.99 -1.76
C ALA A 287 -21.54 0.57 -0.56
N ALA A 288 -21.67 1.48 0.42
CA ALA A 288 -22.53 1.22 1.56
C ALA A 288 -24.03 1.38 1.27
N GLN A 289 -24.42 2.19 0.27
CA GLN A 289 -25.82 2.45 -0.07
C GLN A 289 -26.39 1.49 -1.13
N LEU A 290 -25.58 1.07 -2.08
CA LEU A 290 -26.05 0.24 -3.21
C LEU A 290 -26.75 -1.03 -2.73
N PRO A 291 -27.97 -1.32 -3.26
CA PRO A 291 -28.77 -2.48 -2.84
C PRO A 291 -28.30 -3.77 -3.54
N VAL A 292 -27.00 -4.00 -3.56
CA VAL A 292 -26.38 -5.19 -4.18
C VAL A 292 -25.79 -6.08 -3.09
N SER A 293 -25.72 -7.39 -3.34
CA SER A 293 -24.87 -8.29 -2.57
C SER A 293 -23.50 -8.33 -3.23
N TRP A 294 -22.47 -7.96 -2.49
CA TRP A 294 -21.10 -7.87 -3.03
C TRP A 294 -20.49 -9.25 -3.32
N GLY A 295 -20.95 -10.30 -2.64
CA GLY A 295 -20.47 -11.66 -2.87
C GLY A 295 -18.98 -11.84 -2.59
N ARG A 296 -18.35 -12.76 -3.34
CA ARG A 296 -16.92 -13.04 -3.26
C ARG A 296 -16.34 -13.27 -4.66
N ASN A 297 -15.12 -12.85 -4.87
CA ASN A 297 -14.35 -13.20 -6.06
C ASN A 297 -13.97 -14.69 -5.96
N THR A 298 -14.41 -15.47 -6.92
CA THR A 298 -14.10 -16.91 -7.00
C THR A 298 -12.83 -17.20 -7.79
N THR A 299 -12.30 -16.21 -8.50
CA THR A 299 -11.05 -16.37 -9.26
C THR A 299 -9.87 -16.32 -8.29
N PRO A 300 -9.04 -17.38 -8.22
CA PRO A 300 -7.85 -17.36 -7.39
C PRO A 300 -6.94 -16.19 -7.79
N THR A 301 -6.54 -15.37 -6.85
CA THR A 301 -5.47 -14.40 -7.08
C THR A 301 -4.18 -15.18 -7.23
N PRO A 302 -3.41 -15.01 -8.33
CA PRO A 302 -2.09 -15.64 -8.42
C PRO A 302 -1.26 -15.29 -7.19
N ALA A 303 -0.52 -16.28 -6.67
CA ALA A 303 0.46 -16.00 -5.64
C ALA A 303 1.44 -14.93 -6.15
N PRO A 304 1.90 -13.99 -5.33
CA PRO A 304 2.97 -13.10 -5.73
C PRO A 304 4.19 -13.97 -6.08
N ASN A 305 4.71 -13.76 -7.29
CA ASN A 305 5.94 -14.40 -7.76
C ASN A 305 7.15 -13.90 -6.97
#